data_d767b006043ed51338e90c45a8c94524
#
_entry.id   d767b006043ed51338e90c45a8c94524
#
_cell.length_a   1.000
_cell.length_b   1.000
_cell.length_c   1.000
_cell.angle_alpha   90.00
_cell.angle_beta   90.00
_cell.angle_gamma   90.00
#
_symmetry.space_group_name_H-M   'P 1'
#
loop_
_entity.id
_entity.type
_entity.pdbx_description
1 polymer ?
#
loop_
_entity_poly.entity_id
_entity_poly.type
_entity_poly.pdbx_seq_one_letter_code
_entity_poly.pdbx_strand_id
1 'polypeptide(L)'
;CSSDLSKGVMLTVNNLTGNVIFAQRMINTQTGTFYFRKGGRTLSFLPLAHAYGCAFDFLSPLAVGGHITLLGKIPSPKILLEAMGVVRPTVICCVPMILEKVYRKQVMPMLEKGPMSIAVKIPLLNTAIYSVIRKKLLEAFGNNVDIFIVGGAPMNQETEAFLMKIKFPITIGYGM
;
A
#
# COMPACT_ATOMS: atom_id res chain seq x y z
N CYS A 1 6.04 -33.08 -22.45
CA CYS A 1 5.29 -32.60 -21.28
C CYS A 1 5.04 -31.11 -21.42
N SER A 2 3.85 -30.73 -21.80
CA SER A 2 3.46 -29.34 -22.10
C SER A 2 2.91 -28.64 -20.85
N SER A 3 3.77 -28.34 -19.88
CA SER A 3 3.36 -27.62 -18.66
C SER A 3 3.60 -26.11 -18.68
N ASP A 4 4.11 -25.56 -19.80
CA ASP A 4 4.51 -24.15 -19.89
C ASP A 4 3.51 -23.25 -20.65
N LEU A 5 2.29 -23.70 -20.92
CA LEU A 5 1.26 -22.84 -21.47
C LEU A 5 0.65 -22.02 -20.35
N SER A 6 0.81 -20.69 -20.44
CA SER A 6 0.11 -19.75 -19.58
C SER A 6 -1.40 -20.05 -19.57
N LYS A 7 -1.96 -20.32 -18.41
CA LYS A 7 -3.40 -20.53 -18.27
C LYS A 7 -4.10 -19.18 -18.36
N GLY A 8 -4.84 -18.94 -19.43
CA GLY A 8 -5.67 -17.76 -19.57
C GLY A 8 -6.91 -17.86 -18.67
N VAL A 9 -7.17 -16.84 -17.89
CA VAL A 9 -8.40 -16.72 -17.10
C VAL A 9 -9.34 -15.75 -17.82
N MET A 10 -10.52 -16.25 -18.22
CA MET A 10 -11.54 -15.42 -18.84
C MET A 10 -12.26 -14.60 -17.77
N LEU A 11 -12.06 -13.29 -17.77
CA LEU A 11 -12.77 -12.35 -16.91
C LEU A 11 -13.90 -11.68 -17.69
N THR A 12 -15.08 -11.68 -17.11
CA THR A 12 -16.21 -10.92 -17.64
C THR A 12 -16.20 -9.48 -17.09
N VAL A 13 -16.93 -8.59 -17.74
CA VAL A 13 -17.17 -7.24 -17.25
C VAL A 13 -17.74 -7.27 -15.81
N ASN A 14 -18.64 -8.20 -15.54
CA ASN A 14 -19.24 -8.36 -14.20
C ASN A 14 -18.22 -8.73 -13.12
N ASN A 15 -17.19 -9.53 -13.45
CA ASN A 15 -16.12 -9.84 -12.50
C ASN A 15 -15.33 -8.58 -12.14
N LEU A 16 -14.98 -7.75 -13.11
CA LEU A 16 -14.29 -6.47 -12.86
C LEU A 16 -15.18 -5.48 -12.12
N THR A 17 -16.44 -5.35 -12.53
CA THR A 17 -17.41 -4.47 -11.87
C THR A 17 -17.62 -4.84 -10.41
N GLY A 18 -17.67 -6.14 -10.08
CA GLY A 18 -17.77 -6.60 -8.69
C GLY A 18 -16.62 -6.10 -7.82
N ASN A 19 -15.39 -6.13 -8.32
CA ASN A 19 -14.23 -5.60 -7.61
C ASN A 19 -14.29 -4.07 -7.45
N VAL A 20 -14.74 -3.35 -8.48
CA VAL A 20 -14.90 -1.89 -8.41
C VAL A 20 -15.96 -1.50 -7.39
N ILE A 21 -17.12 -2.18 -7.38
CA ILE A 21 -18.18 -1.95 -6.38
C ILE A 21 -17.67 -2.26 -4.97
N PHE A 22 -16.91 -3.34 -4.80
CA PHE A 22 -16.28 -3.65 -3.52
C PHE A 22 -15.35 -2.52 -3.06
N ALA A 23 -14.46 -2.04 -3.94
CA ALA A 23 -13.54 -0.95 -3.63
C ALA A 23 -14.28 0.35 -3.26
N GLN A 24 -15.37 0.69 -3.96
CA GLN A 24 -16.20 1.85 -3.64
C GLN A 24 -16.83 1.79 -2.24
N ARG A 25 -17.03 0.60 -1.71
CA ARG A 25 -17.61 0.38 -0.37
C ARG A 25 -16.55 0.31 0.73
N MET A 26 -15.26 0.31 0.40
CA MET A 26 -14.19 0.32 1.39
C MET A 26 -14.17 1.64 2.16
N ILE A 27 -14.41 1.55 3.45
CA ILE A 27 -14.54 2.69 4.35
C ILE A 27 -13.57 2.60 5.51
N ASN A 28 -13.03 3.72 5.91
CA ASN A 28 -12.35 3.86 7.18
C ASN A 28 -13.39 3.85 8.30
N THR A 29 -13.42 2.79 9.09
CA THR A 29 -14.42 2.59 10.15
C THR A 29 -14.33 3.61 11.29
N GLN A 30 -13.18 4.28 11.45
CA GLN A 30 -12.99 5.30 12.48
C GLN A 30 -13.50 6.68 12.06
N THR A 31 -13.36 7.02 10.77
CA THR A 31 -13.71 8.35 10.25
C THR A 31 -15.00 8.36 9.42
N GLY A 32 -15.51 7.19 9.02
CA GLY A 32 -16.63 7.08 8.09
C GLY A 32 -16.28 7.50 6.64
N THR A 33 -15.00 7.71 6.33
CA THR A 33 -14.57 8.21 5.02
C THR A 33 -14.29 7.06 4.06
N PHE A 34 -14.83 7.12 2.84
CA PHE A 34 -14.50 6.16 1.79
C PHE A 34 -13.05 6.35 1.33
N TYR A 35 -12.32 5.24 1.19
CA TYR A 35 -10.94 5.27 0.70
C TYR A 35 -10.91 5.69 -0.78
N PHE A 36 -11.73 5.06 -1.62
CA PHE A 36 -11.92 5.49 -3.00
C PHE A 36 -13.04 6.54 -3.05
N ARG A 37 -12.68 7.79 -3.34
CA ARG A 37 -13.61 8.92 -3.35
C ARG A 37 -13.26 9.94 -4.42
N LYS A 38 -14.23 10.77 -4.78
CA LYS A 38 -14.03 11.89 -5.70
C LYS A 38 -12.89 12.78 -5.21
N GLY A 39 -11.97 13.12 -6.11
CA GLY A 39 -10.79 13.93 -5.77
C GLY A 39 -9.69 13.19 -5.02
N GLY A 40 -9.89 11.91 -4.67
CA GLY A 40 -8.82 11.06 -4.18
C GLY A 40 -7.70 10.92 -5.21
N ARG A 41 -6.47 10.69 -4.78
CA ARG A 41 -5.29 10.58 -5.65
C ARG A 41 -4.67 9.21 -5.57
N THR A 42 -4.32 8.64 -6.72
CA THR A 42 -3.66 7.34 -6.84
C THR A 42 -2.46 7.48 -7.75
N LEU A 43 -1.34 6.89 -7.35
CA LEU A 43 -0.18 6.66 -8.22
C LEU A 43 -0.25 5.22 -8.71
N SER A 44 -0.63 5.04 -9.97
CA SER A 44 -0.73 3.72 -10.61
C SER A 44 0.64 3.29 -11.15
N PHE A 45 1.17 2.21 -10.60
CA PHE A 45 2.47 1.64 -10.98
C PHE A 45 2.47 0.10 -11.03
N LEU A 46 1.35 -0.53 -10.66
CA LEU A 46 1.17 -1.95 -10.84
C LEU A 46 0.87 -2.29 -12.31
N PRO A 47 1.23 -3.49 -12.79
CA PRO A 47 0.89 -3.90 -14.15
C PRO A 47 -0.63 -3.94 -14.33
N LEU A 48 -1.16 -3.12 -15.26
CA LEU A 48 -2.60 -3.07 -15.54
C LEU A 48 -3.12 -4.34 -16.25
N ALA A 49 -2.24 -5.15 -16.81
CA ALA A 49 -2.59 -6.49 -17.30
C ALA A 49 -2.89 -7.50 -16.18
N HIS A 50 -2.51 -7.20 -14.94
CA HIS A 50 -2.83 -8.00 -13.77
C HIS A 50 -4.14 -7.53 -13.15
N ALA A 51 -5.05 -8.46 -12.82
CA ALA A 51 -6.40 -8.15 -12.31
C ALA A 51 -6.39 -7.20 -11.09
N TYR A 52 -5.44 -7.37 -10.17
CA TYR A 52 -5.29 -6.50 -9.01
C TYR A 52 -4.96 -5.05 -9.40
N GLY A 53 -3.96 -4.84 -10.26
CA GLY A 53 -3.59 -3.51 -10.75
C GLY A 53 -4.73 -2.88 -11.56
N CYS A 54 -5.36 -3.66 -12.46
CA CYS A 54 -6.48 -3.19 -13.26
C CYS A 54 -7.66 -2.72 -12.38
N ALA A 55 -8.10 -3.55 -11.45
CA ALA A 55 -9.30 -3.26 -10.65
C ALA A 55 -9.07 -2.16 -9.61
N PHE A 56 -8.00 -2.24 -8.81
CA PHE A 56 -7.82 -1.38 -7.64
C PHE A 56 -6.94 -0.16 -7.89
N ASP A 57 -5.94 -0.28 -8.79
CA ASP A 57 -5.00 0.82 -9.04
C ASP A 57 -5.47 1.75 -10.18
N PHE A 58 -6.43 1.28 -11.01
CA PHE A 58 -6.94 2.03 -12.14
C PHE A 58 -8.47 2.18 -12.16
N LEU A 59 -9.23 1.07 -12.31
CA LEU A 59 -10.67 1.15 -12.51
C LEU A 59 -11.43 1.72 -11.30
N SER A 60 -11.03 1.35 -10.08
CA SER A 60 -11.71 1.81 -8.87
C SER A 60 -11.59 3.32 -8.64
N PRO A 61 -10.39 3.94 -8.70
CA PRO A 61 -10.30 5.39 -8.62
C PRO A 61 -10.95 6.10 -9.81
N LEU A 62 -10.90 5.52 -11.03
CA LEU A 62 -11.58 6.08 -12.20
C LEU A 62 -13.10 6.16 -11.99
N ALA A 63 -13.70 5.08 -11.51
CA ALA A 63 -15.15 4.98 -11.32
C ALA A 63 -15.72 5.97 -10.30
N VAL A 64 -14.91 6.45 -9.36
CA VAL A 64 -15.32 7.45 -8.35
C VAL A 64 -14.92 8.88 -8.69
N GLY A 65 -14.29 9.12 -9.85
CA GLY A 65 -13.78 10.44 -10.23
C GLY A 65 -12.56 10.87 -9.43
N GLY A 66 -11.68 9.93 -9.12
CA GLY A 66 -10.36 10.16 -8.53
C GLY A 66 -9.34 10.62 -9.57
N HIS A 67 -8.22 11.16 -9.09
CA HIS A 67 -7.08 11.51 -9.92
C HIS A 67 -6.10 10.33 -10.00
N ILE A 68 -5.81 9.86 -11.21
CA ILE A 68 -4.89 8.75 -11.46
C ILE A 68 -3.65 9.32 -12.14
N THR A 69 -2.49 9.10 -11.53
CA THR A 69 -1.19 9.38 -12.13
C THR A 69 -0.53 8.06 -12.50
N LEU A 70 -0.24 7.87 -13.77
CA LEU A 70 0.51 6.69 -14.25
C LEU A 70 2.00 6.95 -14.09
N LEU A 71 2.73 6.03 -13.46
CA LEU A 71 4.17 6.20 -13.21
C LEU A 71 4.99 6.28 -14.50
N GLY A 72 4.63 5.56 -15.56
CA GLY A 72 5.29 5.60 -16.86
C GLY A 72 6.76 5.17 -16.89
N LYS A 73 7.28 4.66 -15.78
CA LYS A 73 8.66 4.18 -15.61
C LYS A 73 8.66 2.84 -14.87
N ILE A 74 9.74 2.07 -15.02
CA ILE A 74 9.93 0.85 -14.24
C ILE A 74 10.02 1.24 -12.76
N PRO A 75 9.17 0.68 -11.89
CA PRO A 75 9.12 1.06 -10.49
C PRO A 75 10.38 0.59 -9.74
N SER A 76 11.15 1.53 -9.22
CA SER A 76 12.17 1.29 -8.23
C SER A 76 11.81 1.99 -6.92
N PRO A 77 12.32 1.57 -5.76
CA PRO A 77 11.98 2.23 -4.49
C PRO A 77 12.24 3.74 -4.50
N LYS A 78 13.32 4.18 -5.13
CA LYS A 78 13.66 5.60 -5.25
C LYS A 78 12.64 6.35 -6.10
N ILE A 79 12.35 5.85 -7.31
CA ILE A 79 11.40 6.46 -8.24
C ILE A 79 10.00 6.51 -7.63
N LEU A 80 9.59 5.43 -6.93
CA LEU A 80 8.29 5.38 -6.26
C LEU A 80 8.17 6.43 -5.16
N LEU A 81 9.15 6.56 -4.27
CA LEU A 81 9.11 7.54 -3.20
C LEU A 81 9.14 8.98 -3.73
N GLU A 82 9.93 9.26 -4.76
CA GLU A 82 9.93 10.55 -5.43
C GLU A 82 8.56 10.88 -6.04
N ALA A 83 7.98 9.94 -6.79
CA ALA A 83 6.66 10.12 -7.39
C ALA A 83 5.54 10.27 -6.33
N MET A 84 5.59 9.48 -5.24
CA MET A 84 4.64 9.59 -4.14
C MET A 84 4.74 10.92 -3.41
N GLY A 85 5.94 11.48 -3.27
CA GLY A 85 6.15 12.82 -2.73
C GLY A 85 5.47 13.93 -3.54
N VAL A 86 5.46 13.79 -4.88
CA VAL A 86 4.82 14.74 -5.80
C VAL A 86 3.30 14.53 -5.87
N VAL A 87 2.87 13.28 -6.11
CA VAL A 87 1.44 12.92 -6.28
C VAL A 87 0.67 13.04 -4.99
N ARG A 88 1.30 12.71 -3.86
CA ARG A 88 0.70 12.65 -2.52
C ARG A 88 -0.59 11.81 -2.52
N PRO A 89 -0.49 10.51 -2.84
CA PRO A 89 -1.65 9.64 -3.01
C PRO A 89 -2.44 9.49 -1.71
N THR A 90 -3.75 9.29 -1.84
CA THR A 90 -4.64 8.94 -0.72
C THR A 90 -4.78 7.43 -0.55
N VAL A 91 -4.71 6.69 -1.65
CA VAL A 91 -4.71 5.23 -1.68
C VAL A 91 -3.48 4.75 -2.42
N ILE A 92 -2.78 3.79 -1.85
CA ILE A 92 -1.63 3.14 -2.48
C ILE A 92 -1.90 1.64 -2.58
N CYS A 93 -2.03 1.14 -3.81
CA CYS A 93 -2.04 -0.29 -4.10
C CYS A 93 -0.61 -0.76 -4.35
N CYS A 94 -0.14 -1.74 -3.59
CA CYS A 94 1.24 -2.20 -3.73
C CYS A 94 1.40 -3.69 -3.41
N VAL A 95 2.57 -4.22 -3.78
CA VAL A 95 3.00 -5.56 -3.37
C VAL A 95 3.81 -5.48 -2.07
N PRO A 96 3.82 -6.54 -1.23
CA PRO A 96 4.49 -6.56 0.07
C PRO A 96 5.95 -6.13 0.02
N MET A 97 6.67 -6.54 -1.01
CA MET A 97 8.10 -6.26 -1.18
C MET A 97 8.45 -4.76 -1.08
N ILE A 98 7.55 -3.85 -1.42
CA ILE A 98 7.80 -2.40 -1.33
C ILE A 98 7.90 -1.99 0.14
N LEU A 99 6.91 -2.36 0.96
CA LEU A 99 6.89 -2.05 2.39
C LEU A 99 8.00 -2.78 3.14
N GLU A 100 8.26 -4.04 2.79
CA GLU A 100 9.36 -4.84 3.36
C GLU A 100 10.73 -4.21 3.09
N LYS A 101 10.97 -3.72 1.88
CA LYS A 101 12.23 -3.01 1.56
C LYS A 101 12.37 -1.72 2.35
N VAL A 102 11.30 -0.96 2.51
CA VAL A 102 11.31 0.25 3.32
C VAL A 102 11.54 -0.10 4.79
N TYR A 103 10.84 -1.10 5.32
CA TYR A 103 11.04 -1.59 6.68
C TYR A 103 12.49 -1.99 6.94
N ARG A 104 13.05 -2.88 6.12
CA ARG A 104 14.42 -3.38 6.28
C ARG A 104 15.48 -2.30 6.12
N LYS A 105 15.30 -1.35 5.19
CA LYS A 105 16.32 -0.33 4.91
C LYS A 105 16.24 0.89 5.82
N GLN A 106 15.06 1.28 6.26
CA GLN A 106 14.86 2.51 7.01
C GLN A 106 14.50 2.28 8.48
N VAL A 107 13.70 1.25 8.78
CA VAL A 107 13.17 1.04 10.13
C VAL A 107 14.07 0.14 10.96
N MET A 108 14.42 -1.05 10.46
CA MET A 108 15.26 -2.00 11.21
C MET A 108 16.57 -1.39 11.71
N PRO A 109 17.37 -0.68 10.88
CA PRO A 109 18.61 -0.10 11.36
C PRO A 109 18.43 0.93 12.46
N MET A 110 17.28 1.61 12.52
CA MET A 110 16.96 2.56 13.59
C MET A 110 16.59 1.83 14.90
N LEU A 111 15.93 0.68 14.80
CA LEU A 111 15.49 -0.10 15.95
C LEU A 111 16.61 -0.94 16.58
N GLU A 112 17.59 -1.37 15.78
CA GLU A 112 18.67 -2.27 16.21
C GLU A 112 19.89 -1.53 16.77
N LYS A 113 20.07 -0.24 16.44
CA LYS A 113 21.29 0.51 16.76
C LYS A 113 21.07 1.54 17.88
N GLY A 114 22.05 1.58 18.78
CA GLY A 114 22.19 2.63 19.80
C GLY A 114 21.12 2.65 20.89
N PRO A 115 20.88 3.78 21.52
CA PRO A 115 19.96 3.92 22.66
C PRO A 115 18.49 3.59 22.28
N MET A 116 18.15 3.65 21.00
CA MET A 116 16.81 3.34 20.49
C MET A 116 16.42 1.87 20.73
N SER A 117 17.37 0.95 20.63
CA SER A 117 17.14 -0.48 20.86
C SER A 117 16.73 -0.80 22.30
N ILE A 118 17.17 0.04 23.26
CA ILE A 118 16.80 -0.05 24.68
C ILE A 118 15.46 0.68 24.90
N ALA A 119 15.33 1.89 24.37
CA ALA A 119 14.15 2.74 24.54
C ALA A 119 12.85 2.09 24.01
N VAL A 120 12.92 1.32 22.93
CA VAL A 120 11.77 0.57 22.37
C VAL A 120 11.25 -0.50 23.31
N LYS A 121 12.05 -1.00 24.26
CA LYS A 121 11.64 -1.98 25.27
C LYS A 121 10.89 -1.39 26.44
N ILE A 122 10.93 -0.08 26.62
CA ILE A 122 10.27 0.65 27.72
C ILE A 122 8.84 1.04 27.28
N PRO A 123 7.77 0.60 27.97
CA PRO A 123 6.39 0.74 27.51
C PRO A 123 5.92 2.15 27.16
N LEU A 124 6.29 3.18 27.92
CA LEU A 124 5.92 4.57 27.60
C LEU A 124 6.74 5.17 26.46
N LEU A 125 8.04 4.86 26.39
CA LEU A 125 8.93 5.37 25.36
C LEU A 125 8.66 4.72 23.99
N ASN A 126 8.29 3.45 23.97
CA ASN A 126 8.02 2.75 22.72
C ASN A 126 6.84 3.37 21.95
N THR A 127 5.80 3.83 22.62
CA THR A 127 4.64 4.47 21.98
C THR A 127 5.04 5.77 21.27
N ALA A 128 5.85 6.59 21.91
CA ALA A 128 6.37 7.81 21.30
C ALA A 128 7.27 7.51 20.09
N ILE A 129 8.17 6.54 20.22
CA ILE A 129 9.08 6.11 19.16
C ILE A 129 8.28 5.57 17.94
N TYR A 130 7.29 4.72 18.20
CA TYR A 130 6.44 4.16 17.13
C TYR A 130 5.62 5.23 16.42
N SER A 131 5.15 6.25 17.14
CA SER A 131 4.47 7.41 16.55
C SER A 131 5.39 8.18 15.61
N VAL A 132 6.64 8.43 16.03
CA VAL A 132 7.65 9.11 15.20
C VAL A 132 8.00 8.29 13.97
N ILE A 133 8.20 6.98 14.11
CA ILE A 133 8.48 6.08 12.98
C ILE A 133 7.31 6.07 12.01
N ARG A 134 6.08 5.92 12.49
CA ARG A 134 4.87 5.98 11.67
C ARG A 134 4.80 7.27 10.88
N LYS A 135 5.03 8.42 11.54
CA LYS A 135 5.01 9.73 10.89
C LYS A 135 6.05 9.83 9.78
N LYS A 136 7.31 9.44 10.05
CA LYS A 136 8.38 9.44 9.03
C LYS A 136 8.07 8.53 7.85
N LEU A 137 7.50 7.35 8.11
CA LEU A 137 7.07 6.46 7.02
C LEU A 137 5.98 7.10 6.17
N LEU A 138 4.97 7.70 6.78
CA LEU A 138 3.90 8.38 6.04
C LEU A 138 4.43 9.58 5.24
N GLU A 139 5.38 10.33 5.80
CA GLU A 139 6.06 11.44 5.10
C GLU A 139 6.80 10.94 3.85
N ALA A 140 7.50 9.80 3.94
CA ALA A 140 8.18 9.19 2.79
C ALA A 140 7.22 8.81 1.66
N PHE A 141 5.96 8.50 1.98
CA PHE A 141 4.92 8.20 1.00
C PHE A 141 4.02 9.40 0.63
N GLY A 142 4.47 10.63 0.90
CA GLY A 142 3.77 11.86 0.51
C GLY A 142 2.83 12.44 1.57
N ASN A 143 2.81 11.89 2.78
CA ASN A 143 2.08 12.39 3.96
C ASN A 143 0.58 12.70 3.72
N ASN A 144 -0.07 11.88 2.88
CA ASN A 144 -1.50 12.06 2.55
C ASN A 144 -2.23 10.73 2.40
N VAL A 145 -1.61 9.63 2.83
CA VAL A 145 -2.13 8.28 2.60
C VAL A 145 -3.15 7.92 3.67
N ASP A 146 -4.36 7.59 3.23
CA ASP A 146 -5.42 7.06 4.08
C ASP A 146 -5.25 5.55 4.28
N ILE A 147 -4.81 4.82 3.24
CA ILE A 147 -4.64 3.37 3.28
C ILE A 147 -3.63 2.85 2.24
N PHE A 148 -2.90 1.83 2.65
CA PHE A 148 -2.16 0.94 1.76
C PHE A 148 -2.96 -0.35 1.59
N ILE A 149 -3.32 -0.70 0.36
CA ILE A 149 -3.88 -1.98 -0.01
C ILE A 149 -2.70 -2.84 -0.49
N VAL A 150 -2.39 -3.89 0.24
CA VAL A 150 -1.22 -4.73 -0.04
C VAL A 150 -1.70 -6.08 -0.53
N GLY A 151 -1.29 -6.48 -1.73
CA GLY A 151 -1.77 -7.71 -2.34
C GLY A 151 -0.75 -8.33 -3.29
N GLY A 152 -1.13 -9.46 -3.89
CA GLY A 152 -0.33 -10.16 -4.90
C GLY A 152 0.71 -11.15 -4.35
N ALA A 153 1.02 -11.11 -3.07
CA ALA A 153 1.89 -12.07 -2.39
C ALA A 153 1.67 -12.02 -0.86
N PRO A 154 2.03 -13.06 -0.10
CA PRO A 154 2.03 -12.98 1.36
C PRO A 154 3.10 -12.00 1.85
N MET A 155 2.76 -11.21 2.86
CA MET A 155 3.71 -10.31 3.51
C MET A 155 4.57 -11.08 4.54
N ASN A 156 5.81 -10.65 4.71
CA ASN A 156 6.66 -11.16 5.78
C ASN A 156 6.03 -10.87 7.15
N GLN A 157 5.88 -11.90 7.98
CA GLN A 157 5.17 -11.82 9.26
C GLN A 157 5.76 -10.78 10.23
N GLU A 158 7.08 -10.64 10.28
CA GLU A 158 7.75 -9.65 11.13
C GLU A 158 7.40 -8.22 10.69
N THR A 159 7.46 -7.96 9.39
CA THR A 159 7.12 -6.65 8.82
C THR A 159 5.65 -6.33 9.07
N GLU A 160 4.76 -7.28 8.83
CA GLU A 160 3.32 -7.13 9.07
C GLU A 160 3.04 -6.80 10.54
N ALA A 161 3.56 -7.63 11.47
CA ALA A 161 3.39 -7.43 12.90
C ALA A 161 3.92 -6.05 13.36
N PHE A 162 5.04 -5.60 12.81
CA PHE A 162 5.58 -4.29 13.11
C PHE A 162 4.67 -3.17 12.59
N LEU A 163 4.23 -3.22 11.33
CA LEU A 163 3.35 -2.21 10.74
C LEU A 163 2.01 -2.10 11.49
N MET A 164 1.45 -3.25 11.90
CA MET A 164 0.26 -3.28 12.75
C MET A 164 0.52 -2.67 14.12
N LYS A 165 1.66 -2.98 14.75
CA LYS A 165 2.06 -2.44 16.05
C LYS A 165 2.17 -0.92 16.06
N ILE A 166 2.71 -0.33 15.01
CA ILE A 166 2.78 1.14 14.88
C ILE A 166 1.47 1.75 14.34
N LYS A 167 0.42 0.96 14.17
CA LYS A 167 -0.87 1.36 13.58
C LYS A 167 -0.69 2.03 12.21
N PHE A 168 0.21 1.49 11.37
CA PHE A 168 0.37 1.96 10.01
C PHE A 168 -0.88 1.61 9.19
N PRO A 169 -1.37 2.51 8.31
CA PRO A 169 -2.64 2.31 7.63
C PRO A 169 -2.53 1.28 6.49
N ILE A 170 -2.47 0.00 6.84
CA ILE A 170 -2.42 -1.09 5.86
C ILE A 170 -3.66 -1.98 5.95
N THR A 171 -4.03 -2.55 4.81
CA THR A 171 -4.90 -3.70 4.71
C THR A 171 -4.28 -4.70 3.74
N ILE A 172 -4.39 -5.99 4.06
CA ILE A 172 -3.87 -7.05 3.21
C ILE A 172 -5.04 -7.63 2.42
N GLY A 173 -4.94 -7.52 1.11
CA GLY A 173 -5.89 -8.11 0.17
C GLY A 173 -5.43 -9.50 -0.24
N TYR A 174 -6.32 -10.47 -0.12
CA TYR A 174 -6.15 -11.81 -0.68
C TYR A 174 -7.13 -12.00 -1.83
N GLY A 175 -6.63 -12.48 -2.96
CA GLY A 175 -7.45 -12.79 -4.12
C GLY A 175 -6.67 -13.61 -5.14
N MET A 176 -7.38 -14.40 -5.92
CA MET A 176 -6.87 -15.12 -7.09
C MET A 176 -7.51 -14.57 -8.36
#